data_b81018905765aede68983842b3e84734
#
_entry.id   b81018905765aede68983842b3e84734
#
_cell.length_a   1.000
_cell.length_b   1.000
_cell.length_c   1.000
_cell.angle_alpha   90.00
_cell.angle_beta   90.00
_cell.angle_gamma   90.00
#
_symmetry.space_group_name_H-M   'P 1'
#
loop_
_entity.id
_entity.type
_entity.pdbx_description
1 polymer ?
#
loop_
_entity_poly.entity_id
_entity_poly.type
_entity_poly.pdbx_seq_one_letter_code
_entity_poly.pdbx_strand_id
1 'polypeptide(L)'
;MGSQYFAEEPAAAHRPGLVHVVLPDVHLALATDSGVFSPGRLDPGTRLLLDVVPDPPASGDLLDLGCGYGPLALVLASRSPAARVWAVDANRRAIALCEQNAGAAGLANVHCVAVTGVPAEGSGPTGSGPRGPGSPRDSGVPGSTMPPRAGNSPGDARLPGRYDLIWSNPPIRIGKPALHALLAGWLARLAHGAVAYLVVQRNLGSDSLQRWLESSGWTAERYAARAGYRVLEVRR
;
A
#
# COMPACT_ATOMS: atom_id res chain seq x y z
N MET A 1 4.36 24.90 -4.40
CA MET A 1 4.61 24.15 -3.15
C MET A 1 3.95 22.76 -3.17
N GLY A 2 4.04 21.98 -4.22
CA GLY A 2 3.30 20.70 -4.39
C GLY A 2 4.16 19.45 -4.51
N SER A 3 5.49 19.55 -4.63
CA SER A 3 6.31 18.37 -4.96
C SER A 3 6.99 17.69 -3.76
N GLN A 4 6.94 18.25 -2.56
CA GLN A 4 7.69 17.73 -1.42
C GLN A 4 7.12 16.44 -0.80
N TYR A 5 5.80 16.19 -0.93
CA TYR A 5 5.17 15.00 -0.32
C TYR A 5 5.43 13.70 -1.10
N PHE A 6 5.82 13.82 -2.35
CA PHE A 6 6.08 12.67 -3.25
C PHE A 6 7.57 12.53 -3.58
N ALA A 7 8.43 13.30 -2.89
CA ALA A 7 9.86 13.13 -2.97
C ALA A 7 10.30 11.93 -2.13
N GLU A 8 11.27 11.18 -2.59
CA GLU A 8 11.84 10.03 -1.89
C GLU A 8 12.34 10.43 -0.48
N GLU A 9 12.91 11.61 -0.36
CA GLU A 9 13.30 12.22 0.92
C GLU A 9 12.73 13.65 0.99
N PRO A 10 11.70 13.90 1.80
CA PRO A 10 11.15 15.24 1.95
C PRO A 10 12.13 16.13 2.72
N ALA A 11 12.42 17.32 2.17
CA ALA A 11 13.27 18.32 2.80
C ALA A 11 12.63 19.04 4.00
N ALA A 12 11.38 18.74 4.33
CA ALA A 12 10.65 19.37 5.44
C ALA A 12 11.27 19.00 6.79
N ALA A 13 11.47 20.01 7.66
CA ALA A 13 11.87 19.78 9.03
C ALA A 13 10.83 18.92 9.77
N HIS A 14 11.29 18.06 10.68
CA HIS A 14 10.40 17.19 11.46
C HIS A 14 9.44 18.02 12.33
N ARG A 15 8.17 17.69 12.26
CA ARG A 15 7.10 18.19 13.13
C ARG A 15 6.16 17.02 13.44
N PRO A 16 6.52 16.18 14.43
CA PRO A 16 5.69 15.04 14.81
C PRO A 16 4.27 15.45 15.19
N GLY A 17 3.32 14.62 14.82
CA GLY A 17 1.91 14.79 15.11
C GLY A 17 1.22 13.47 15.35
N LEU A 18 -0.06 13.52 15.66
CA LEU A 18 -0.90 12.34 15.88
C LEU A 18 -2.22 12.53 15.14
N VAL A 19 -2.65 11.48 14.45
CA VAL A 19 -3.95 11.43 13.77
C VAL A 19 -4.73 10.24 14.29
N HIS A 20 -5.99 10.45 14.65
CA HIS A 20 -6.89 9.39 15.07
C HIS A 20 -7.75 8.93 13.89
N VAL A 21 -7.75 7.62 13.64
CA VAL A 21 -8.72 6.95 12.77
C VAL A 21 -9.76 6.31 13.69
N VAL A 22 -10.99 6.82 13.63
CA VAL A 22 -12.11 6.33 14.43
C VAL A 22 -13.20 5.86 13.49
N LEU A 23 -13.36 4.54 13.40
CA LEU A 23 -14.40 3.84 12.65
C LEU A 23 -15.23 2.99 13.62
N PRO A 24 -16.41 2.50 13.24
CA PRO A 24 -17.23 1.66 14.14
C PRO A 24 -16.50 0.40 14.63
N ASP A 25 -15.59 -0.14 13.83
CA ASP A 25 -14.88 -1.40 14.02
C ASP A 25 -13.38 -1.24 14.31
N VAL A 26 -12.79 -0.07 14.02
CA VAL A 26 -11.33 0.16 14.13
C VAL A 26 -11.03 1.50 14.77
N HIS A 27 -10.22 1.49 15.82
CA HIS A 27 -9.70 2.71 16.46
C HIS A 27 -8.18 2.68 16.48
N LEU A 28 -7.54 3.63 15.77
CA LEU A 28 -6.09 3.73 15.67
C LEU A 28 -5.62 5.15 15.99
N ALA A 29 -4.51 5.25 16.71
CA ALA A 29 -3.77 6.49 16.92
C ALA A 29 -2.47 6.40 16.11
N LEU A 30 -2.35 7.21 15.05
CA LEU A 30 -1.28 7.11 14.07
C LEU A 30 -0.31 8.27 14.22
N ALA A 31 0.95 7.97 14.46
CA ALA A 31 2.03 8.96 14.38
C ALA A 31 2.14 9.49 12.95
N THR A 32 2.36 10.77 12.83
CA THR A 32 2.55 11.46 11.55
C THR A 32 3.64 12.51 11.68
N ASP A 33 4.06 13.10 10.56
CA ASP A 33 5.08 14.12 10.55
C ASP A 33 4.85 15.10 9.38
N SER A 34 5.50 16.24 9.40
CA SER A 34 5.62 17.09 8.23
C SER A 34 6.35 16.36 7.10
N GLY A 35 6.07 16.70 5.85
CA GLY A 35 6.64 16.02 4.69
C GLY A 35 5.92 14.73 4.28
N VAL A 36 4.85 14.34 4.98
CA VAL A 36 3.91 13.29 4.55
C VAL A 36 2.56 13.89 4.18
N PHE A 37 1.74 13.13 3.48
CA PHE A 37 0.41 13.58 3.10
C PHE A 37 -0.52 13.72 4.31
N SER A 38 -1.26 14.83 4.41
CA SER A 38 -2.27 15.12 5.45
C SER A 38 -1.80 14.91 6.91
N PRO A 39 -0.72 15.58 7.37
CA PRO A 39 -0.08 15.27 8.64
C PRO A 39 -0.89 15.72 9.88
N GLY A 40 -1.90 16.54 9.73
CA GLY A 40 -2.66 17.10 10.88
C GLY A 40 -4.03 16.46 11.12
N ARG A 41 -4.52 15.66 10.18
CA ARG A 41 -5.83 15.00 10.26
C ARG A 41 -5.95 13.89 9.23
N LEU A 42 -6.87 12.95 9.46
CA LEU A 42 -7.24 11.98 8.43
C LEU A 42 -7.82 12.71 7.20
N ASP A 43 -7.26 12.43 6.03
CA ASP A 43 -7.74 13.03 4.77
C ASP A 43 -9.21 12.68 4.53
N PRO A 44 -10.06 13.66 4.13
CA PRO A 44 -11.48 13.39 3.91
C PRO A 44 -11.77 12.37 2.81
N GLY A 45 -10.90 12.26 1.78
CA GLY A 45 -11.00 11.23 0.76
C GLY A 45 -10.70 9.84 1.33
N THR A 46 -9.60 9.72 2.07
CA THR A 46 -9.26 8.49 2.81
C THR A 46 -10.39 8.08 3.75
N ARG A 47 -10.96 9.03 4.49
CA ARG A 47 -12.12 8.78 5.36
C ARG A 47 -13.32 8.26 4.56
N LEU A 48 -13.65 8.90 3.43
CA LEU A 48 -14.76 8.46 2.58
C LEU A 48 -14.54 7.02 2.08
N LEU A 49 -13.33 6.70 1.62
CA LEU A 49 -13.02 5.35 1.15
C LEU A 49 -13.28 4.33 2.26
N LEU A 50 -12.73 4.56 3.45
CA LEU A 50 -12.90 3.68 4.62
C LEU A 50 -14.37 3.51 5.07
N ASP A 51 -15.20 4.54 4.87
CA ASP A 51 -16.61 4.53 5.27
C ASP A 51 -17.52 3.74 4.29
N VAL A 52 -17.12 3.64 3.01
CA VAL A 52 -18.07 3.19 1.97
C VAL A 52 -17.67 1.90 1.27
N VAL A 53 -16.39 1.53 1.25
CA VAL A 53 -15.95 0.30 0.58
C VAL A 53 -16.38 -0.92 1.38
N PRO A 54 -16.67 -2.05 0.71
CA PRO A 54 -17.00 -3.29 1.40
C PRO A 54 -15.82 -3.81 2.21
N ASP A 55 -16.11 -4.75 3.12
CA ASP A 55 -15.06 -5.43 3.87
C ASP A 55 -14.04 -6.08 2.93
N PRO A 56 -12.75 -5.96 3.25
CA PRO A 56 -11.71 -6.57 2.44
C PRO A 56 -11.75 -8.10 2.52
N PRO A 57 -11.14 -8.81 1.54
CA PRO A 57 -10.96 -10.26 1.64
C PRO A 57 -10.29 -10.67 2.94
N ALA A 58 -10.76 -11.76 3.56
CA ALA A 58 -10.24 -12.23 4.85
C ALA A 58 -8.76 -12.69 4.78
N SER A 59 -8.27 -13.04 3.60
CA SER A 59 -6.90 -13.53 3.35
C SER A 59 -6.44 -13.11 1.95
N GLY A 60 -5.18 -13.39 1.62
CA GLY A 60 -4.57 -13.04 0.34
C GLY A 60 -3.60 -11.87 0.44
N ASP A 61 -3.28 -11.28 -0.69
CA ASP A 61 -2.37 -10.13 -0.80
C ASP A 61 -3.17 -8.85 -1.08
N LEU A 62 -3.22 -7.95 -0.12
CA LEU A 62 -3.93 -6.68 -0.20
C LEU A 62 -2.92 -5.53 -0.32
N LEU A 63 -3.22 -4.53 -1.14
CA LEU A 63 -2.30 -3.42 -1.38
C LEU A 63 -2.91 -2.07 -0.98
N ASP A 64 -2.18 -1.29 -0.21
CA ASP A 64 -2.35 0.15 -0.06
C ASP A 64 -1.31 0.87 -0.91
N LEU A 65 -1.75 1.45 -2.04
CA LEU A 65 -0.89 2.15 -2.99
C LEU A 65 -0.82 3.64 -2.66
N GLY A 66 0.36 4.12 -2.28
CA GLY A 66 0.57 5.47 -1.77
C GLY A 66 0.14 5.56 -0.30
N CYS A 67 0.68 4.68 0.53
CA CYS A 67 0.17 4.44 1.88
C CYS A 67 0.33 5.63 2.85
N GLY A 68 1.23 6.57 2.56
CA GLY A 68 1.54 7.62 3.51
C GLY A 68 1.98 7.05 4.86
N TYR A 69 1.47 7.60 5.96
CA TYR A 69 1.73 7.08 7.32
C TYR A 69 0.85 5.87 7.70
N GLY A 70 0.13 5.26 6.75
CA GLY A 70 -0.52 3.96 6.85
C GLY A 70 -2.01 3.91 7.18
N PRO A 71 -2.82 4.97 7.04
CA PRO A 71 -4.22 4.92 7.48
C PRO A 71 -5.07 3.86 6.77
N LEU A 72 -4.88 3.64 5.47
CA LEU A 72 -5.59 2.58 4.72
C LEU A 72 -4.99 1.21 5.03
N ALA A 73 -3.66 1.08 5.01
CA ALA A 73 -2.97 -0.18 5.26
C ALA A 73 -3.30 -0.78 6.63
N LEU A 74 -3.33 0.06 7.68
CA LEU A 74 -3.58 -0.43 9.03
C LEU A 74 -5.06 -0.82 9.24
N VAL A 75 -5.99 -0.12 8.59
CA VAL A 75 -7.41 -0.54 8.60
C VAL A 75 -7.59 -1.85 7.83
N LEU A 76 -6.94 -2.01 6.65
CA LEU A 76 -6.93 -3.28 5.93
C LEU A 76 -6.42 -4.42 6.80
N ALA A 77 -5.29 -4.22 7.48
CA ALA A 77 -4.67 -5.22 8.33
C ALA A 77 -5.53 -5.59 9.55
N SER A 78 -6.20 -4.60 10.14
CA SER A 78 -7.13 -4.81 11.26
C SER A 78 -8.36 -5.62 10.85
N ARG A 79 -8.92 -5.33 9.65
CA ARG A 79 -10.10 -6.03 9.12
C ARG A 79 -9.79 -7.41 8.54
N SER A 80 -8.54 -7.64 8.15
CA SER A 80 -8.09 -8.88 7.49
C SER A 80 -6.84 -9.45 8.15
N PRO A 81 -6.93 -9.97 9.37
CA PRO A 81 -5.76 -10.40 10.14
C PRO A 81 -5.03 -11.62 9.54
N ALA A 82 -5.68 -12.39 8.67
CA ALA A 82 -5.07 -13.50 7.95
C ALA A 82 -4.53 -13.13 6.56
N ALA A 83 -4.74 -11.88 6.10
CA ALA A 83 -4.18 -11.36 4.86
C ALA A 83 -2.78 -10.80 5.08
N ARG A 84 -2.00 -10.70 4.00
CA ARG A 84 -0.76 -9.91 3.93
C ARG A 84 -1.12 -8.54 3.36
N VAL A 85 -0.85 -7.49 4.09
CA VAL A 85 -1.12 -6.12 3.65
C VAL A 85 0.19 -5.46 3.25
N TRP A 86 0.28 -5.09 1.99
CA TRP A 86 1.43 -4.42 1.40
C TRP A 86 1.17 -2.92 1.37
N ALA A 87 1.94 -2.17 2.13
CA ALA A 87 1.89 -0.71 2.19
C ALA A 87 3.05 -0.14 1.38
N VAL A 88 2.77 0.48 0.25
CA VAL A 88 3.83 1.01 -0.64
C VAL A 88 3.74 2.52 -0.78
N ASP A 89 4.88 3.19 -0.72
CA ASP A 89 5.02 4.63 -0.97
C ASP A 89 6.41 4.93 -1.54
N ALA A 90 6.55 6.01 -2.28
CA ALA A 90 7.85 6.50 -2.71
C ALA A 90 8.60 7.25 -1.60
N ASN A 91 7.87 7.85 -0.68
CA ASN A 91 8.39 8.64 0.43
C ASN A 91 8.86 7.75 1.57
N ARG A 92 10.18 7.68 1.81
CA ARG A 92 10.79 6.86 2.87
C ARG A 92 10.34 7.26 4.27
N ARG A 93 10.06 8.56 4.52
CA ARG A 93 9.51 9.03 5.80
C ARG A 93 8.10 8.49 6.03
N ALA A 94 7.27 8.44 4.99
CA ALA A 94 5.94 7.84 5.06
C ALA A 94 6.02 6.35 5.40
N ILE A 95 6.90 5.61 4.74
CA ILE A 95 7.15 4.18 5.03
C ILE A 95 7.59 3.95 6.47
N ALA A 96 8.57 4.70 6.96
CA ALA A 96 9.03 4.59 8.35
C ALA A 96 7.91 4.86 9.37
N LEU A 97 7.04 5.85 9.10
CA LEU A 97 5.87 6.13 9.92
C LEU A 97 4.83 5.01 9.85
N CYS A 98 4.59 4.45 8.66
CA CYS A 98 3.68 3.31 8.49
C CYS A 98 4.16 2.09 9.28
N GLU A 99 5.45 1.75 9.22
CA GLU A 99 6.08 0.69 10.01
C GLU A 99 5.94 0.92 11.52
N GLN A 100 6.26 2.15 11.98
CA GLN A 100 6.09 2.54 13.37
C GLN A 100 4.64 2.37 13.84
N ASN A 101 3.67 2.82 13.05
CA ASN A 101 2.25 2.73 13.34
C ASN A 101 1.75 1.28 13.35
N ALA A 102 2.20 0.46 12.41
CA ALA A 102 1.87 -0.97 12.37
C ALA A 102 2.40 -1.69 13.63
N GLY A 103 3.65 -1.42 14.01
CA GLY A 103 4.24 -1.95 15.24
C GLY A 103 3.49 -1.51 16.49
N ALA A 104 3.16 -0.21 16.61
CA ALA A 104 2.41 0.34 17.75
C ALA A 104 0.98 -0.24 17.86
N ALA A 105 0.35 -0.56 16.72
CA ALA A 105 -0.97 -1.19 16.65
C ALA A 105 -0.93 -2.73 16.78
N GLY A 106 0.25 -3.36 16.85
CA GLY A 106 0.40 -4.82 16.93
C GLY A 106 0.01 -5.55 15.64
N LEU A 107 0.04 -4.88 14.50
CA LEU A 107 -0.36 -5.41 13.20
C LEU A 107 0.83 -6.04 12.45
N ALA A 108 1.17 -7.27 12.79
CA ALA A 108 2.32 -7.98 12.22
C ALA A 108 2.14 -8.41 10.76
N ASN A 109 0.94 -8.28 10.20
CA ASN A 109 0.60 -8.62 8.83
C ASN A 109 0.75 -7.45 7.84
N VAL A 110 1.28 -6.29 8.27
CA VAL A 110 1.61 -5.15 7.42
C VAL A 110 3.06 -5.23 6.96
N HIS A 111 3.29 -5.14 5.66
CA HIS A 111 4.60 -5.15 5.02
C HIS A 111 4.81 -3.81 4.31
N CYS A 112 5.65 -2.96 4.86
CA CYS A 112 5.92 -1.62 4.32
C CYS A 112 7.10 -1.67 3.35
N VAL A 113 6.94 -1.11 2.15
CA VAL A 113 7.98 -1.16 1.10
C VAL A 113 8.11 0.21 0.43
N ALA A 114 9.30 0.79 0.49
CA ALA A 114 9.61 1.98 -0.30
C ALA A 114 9.81 1.60 -1.78
N VAL A 115 9.05 2.23 -2.69
CA VAL A 115 9.14 1.95 -4.12
C VAL A 115 9.25 3.25 -4.91
N THR A 116 10.24 3.33 -5.78
CA THR A 116 10.37 4.41 -6.77
C THR A 116 9.85 3.90 -8.11
N GLY A 117 8.63 4.31 -8.46
CA GLY A 117 7.99 3.88 -9.72
C GLY A 117 7.23 2.56 -9.61
N VAL A 118 7.01 1.91 -10.75
CA VAL A 118 6.38 0.60 -10.85
C VAL A 118 7.49 -0.44 -10.92
N PRO A 119 7.55 -1.41 -10.00
CA PRO A 119 8.54 -2.49 -10.10
C PRO A 119 8.39 -3.24 -11.42
N ALA A 120 9.48 -3.59 -12.08
CA ALA A 120 9.44 -4.38 -13.31
C ALA A 120 8.73 -5.73 -13.05
N GLU A 121 7.91 -6.19 -14.02
CA GLU A 121 7.33 -7.53 -13.96
C GLU A 121 8.46 -8.56 -13.90
N GLY A 122 8.46 -9.41 -12.88
CA GLY A 122 9.37 -10.57 -12.82
C GLY A 122 10.76 -10.33 -12.22
N SER A 123 11.00 -9.27 -11.44
CA SER A 123 12.23 -9.18 -10.62
C SER A 123 12.20 -10.12 -9.40
N GLY A 124 11.83 -11.40 -9.65
CA GLY A 124 12.18 -12.52 -8.81
C GLY A 124 13.62 -12.94 -9.13
N PRO A 125 14.43 -13.49 -8.21
CA PRO A 125 15.77 -13.90 -8.51
C PRO A 125 15.74 -15.04 -9.50
N THR A 126 16.33 -14.84 -10.65
CA THR A 126 16.86 -15.90 -11.50
C THR A 126 18.00 -16.58 -10.74
N GLY A 127 17.63 -17.51 -9.88
CA GLY A 127 18.56 -18.44 -9.27
C GLY A 127 18.86 -19.57 -10.26
N SER A 128 19.75 -19.34 -11.20
CA SER A 128 20.44 -20.39 -11.95
C SER A 128 21.94 -20.16 -11.84
N GLY A 129 22.48 -20.49 -10.69
CA GLY A 129 23.90 -20.83 -10.57
C GLY A 129 24.09 -22.32 -10.85
N PRO A 130 25.18 -22.74 -11.53
CA PRO A 130 25.39 -24.16 -11.90
C PRO A 130 25.59 -25.03 -10.66
N ARG A 131 24.90 -26.15 -10.63
CA ARG A 131 25.11 -27.20 -9.62
C ARG A 131 26.49 -27.80 -9.82
N GLY A 132 27.43 -27.59 -8.90
CA GLY A 132 28.65 -28.36 -8.77
C GLY A 132 28.37 -29.71 -8.09
N PRO A 133 29.14 -30.76 -8.41
CA PRO A 133 28.89 -32.15 -7.96
C PRO A 133 29.41 -32.40 -6.53
N GLY A 134 28.60 -33.07 -5.79
CA GLY A 134 28.68 -33.87 -4.61
C GLY A 134 29.90 -33.88 -3.70
N SER A 135 29.62 -33.88 -2.41
CA SER A 135 30.41 -34.58 -1.38
C SER A 135 29.52 -34.82 -0.12
N PRO A 136 29.95 -35.70 0.82
CA PRO A 136 29.10 -36.79 1.26
C PRO A 136 28.39 -36.57 2.60
N ARG A 137 27.50 -37.51 2.88
CA ARG A 137 26.67 -37.64 4.10
C ARG A 137 27.55 -37.65 5.37
N ASP A 138 27.14 -36.91 6.36
CA ASP A 138 27.47 -37.22 7.74
C ASP A 138 26.24 -37.24 8.64
N SER A 139 26.30 -38.15 9.58
CA SER A 139 25.24 -38.71 10.38
C SER A 139 24.88 -37.88 11.60
N GLY A 140 23.63 -37.82 11.87
CA GLY A 140 22.83 -37.67 13.07
C GLY A 140 23.40 -37.07 14.37
N VAL A 141 22.68 -36.02 14.86
CA VAL A 141 22.47 -35.75 16.30
C VAL A 141 21.06 -35.18 16.46
N PRO A 142 20.20 -35.70 17.35
CA PRO A 142 18.90 -35.12 17.65
C PRO A 142 19.03 -34.11 18.81
N GLY A 143 18.35 -32.98 18.71
CA GLY A 143 18.05 -32.14 19.85
C GLY A 143 18.68 -30.75 19.80
N SER A 144 17.99 -29.80 19.14
CA SER A 144 18.11 -28.39 19.46
C SER A 144 16.79 -27.70 19.16
N THR A 145 16.15 -27.21 20.21
CA THR A 145 15.02 -26.31 20.19
C THR A 145 15.38 -25.08 19.34
N MET A 146 14.72 -24.92 18.19
CA MET A 146 14.83 -23.72 17.38
C MET A 146 14.40 -22.48 18.22
N PRO A 147 15.22 -21.42 18.26
CA PRO A 147 14.75 -20.13 18.75
C PRO A 147 13.68 -19.57 17.79
N PRO A 148 12.76 -18.71 18.28
CA PRO A 148 11.76 -18.08 17.42
C PRO A 148 12.48 -17.33 16.31
N ARG A 149 12.01 -17.51 15.06
CA ARG A 149 12.55 -16.83 13.88
C ARG A 149 12.55 -15.32 14.16
N ALA A 150 13.72 -14.74 14.19
CA ALA A 150 13.93 -13.29 14.21
C ALA A 150 13.15 -12.64 13.05
N GLY A 151 12.51 -11.52 13.35
CA GLY A 151 11.72 -10.75 12.41
C GLY A 151 12.51 -10.44 11.13
N ASN A 152 11.83 -10.46 10.00
CA ASN A 152 12.37 -10.05 8.71
C ASN A 152 13.03 -8.68 8.84
N SER A 153 14.29 -8.59 8.43
CA SER A 153 14.97 -7.31 8.22
C SER A 153 14.21 -6.48 7.16
N PRO A 154 14.12 -5.13 7.29
CA PRO A 154 13.30 -4.26 6.42
C PRO A 154 13.81 -4.13 4.98
N GLY A 155 14.44 -5.11 4.41
CA GLY A 155 15.03 -5.05 3.06
C GLY A 155 14.68 -6.20 2.12
N ASP A 156 14.04 -7.27 2.61
CA ASP A 156 13.85 -8.51 1.84
C ASP A 156 12.39 -8.87 1.48
N ALA A 157 11.43 -8.01 1.78
CA ALA A 157 10.03 -8.23 1.42
C ALA A 157 9.84 -8.06 -0.10
N ARG A 158 9.86 -9.18 -0.83
CA ARG A 158 9.55 -9.17 -2.26
C ARG A 158 8.06 -8.95 -2.45
N LEU A 159 7.71 -7.92 -3.18
CA LEU A 159 6.32 -7.63 -3.55
C LEU A 159 5.72 -8.80 -4.34
N PRO A 160 4.46 -9.18 -4.07
CA PRO A 160 3.76 -10.21 -4.82
C PRO A 160 3.53 -9.75 -6.27
N GLY A 161 3.39 -10.73 -7.17
CA GLY A 161 3.07 -10.47 -8.58
C GLY A 161 1.63 -10.01 -8.78
N ARG A 162 0.72 -10.38 -7.87
CA ARG A 162 -0.72 -10.09 -7.96
C ARG A 162 -1.29 -9.70 -6.60
N TYR A 163 -2.38 -8.91 -6.62
CA TYR A 163 -3.12 -8.47 -5.44
C TYR A 163 -4.59 -8.79 -5.55
N ASP A 164 -5.19 -9.25 -4.46
CA ASP A 164 -6.61 -9.59 -4.36
C ASP A 164 -7.48 -8.35 -4.10
N LEU A 165 -6.86 -7.26 -3.63
CA LEU A 165 -7.49 -5.96 -3.45
C LEU A 165 -6.43 -4.86 -3.54
N ILE A 166 -6.79 -3.73 -4.16
CA ILE A 166 -5.98 -2.51 -4.13
C ILE A 166 -6.84 -1.37 -3.59
N TRP A 167 -6.40 -0.73 -2.51
CA TRP A 167 -6.90 0.57 -2.08
C TRP A 167 -5.89 1.65 -2.37
N SER A 168 -6.36 2.85 -2.72
CA SER A 168 -5.46 3.98 -2.95
C SER A 168 -6.16 5.32 -2.78
N ASN A 169 -5.47 6.25 -2.16
CA ASN A 169 -5.67 7.69 -2.32
C ASN A 169 -4.51 8.22 -3.18
N PRO A 170 -4.58 8.10 -4.51
CA PRO A 170 -3.42 8.25 -5.35
C PRO A 170 -2.90 9.69 -5.39
N PRO A 171 -1.58 9.88 -5.64
CA PRO A 171 -0.93 11.19 -5.63
C PRO A 171 -1.27 12.03 -6.88
N ILE A 172 -2.50 12.54 -6.98
CA ILE A 172 -3.01 13.29 -8.14
C ILE A 172 -2.09 14.46 -8.56
N ARG A 173 -1.38 15.06 -7.60
CA ARG A 173 -0.54 16.25 -7.82
C ARG A 173 0.79 15.98 -8.55
N ILE A 174 1.15 14.73 -8.80
CA ILE A 174 2.34 14.39 -9.61
C ILE A 174 2.13 14.67 -11.12
N GLY A 175 0.91 15.02 -11.50
CA GLY A 175 0.52 15.26 -12.90
C GLY A 175 -0.05 14.01 -13.58
N LYS A 176 -0.91 14.25 -14.57
CA LYS A 176 -1.65 13.16 -15.25
C LYS A 176 -0.75 12.08 -15.85
N PRO A 177 0.33 12.39 -16.60
CA PRO A 177 1.16 11.33 -17.20
C PRO A 177 1.79 10.40 -16.16
N ALA A 178 2.35 10.97 -15.09
CA ALA A 178 2.97 10.17 -14.02
C ALA A 178 1.94 9.36 -13.25
N LEU A 179 0.77 9.95 -12.95
CA LEU A 179 -0.33 9.24 -12.30
C LEU A 179 -0.85 8.07 -13.15
N HIS A 180 -1.03 8.30 -14.45
CA HIS A 180 -1.49 7.26 -15.38
C HIS A 180 -0.47 6.11 -15.47
N ALA A 181 0.83 6.42 -15.59
CA ALA A 181 1.89 5.41 -15.59
C ALA A 181 1.92 4.61 -14.28
N LEU A 182 1.80 5.27 -13.13
CA LEU A 182 1.73 4.64 -11.82
C LEU A 182 0.54 3.68 -11.75
N LEU A 183 -0.67 4.17 -12.04
CA LEU A 183 -1.88 3.35 -11.97
C LEU A 183 -1.88 2.22 -12.99
N ALA A 184 -1.45 2.44 -14.23
CA ALA A 184 -1.35 1.39 -15.24
C ALA A 184 -0.49 0.22 -14.75
N GLY A 185 0.69 0.53 -14.19
CA GLY A 185 1.60 -0.51 -13.71
C GLY A 185 1.10 -1.27 -12.49
N TRP A 186 0.45 -0.59 -11.54
CA TRP A 186 -0.04 -1.25 -10.33
C TRP A 186 -1.37 -1.98 -10.55
N LEU A 187 -2.29 -1.41 -11.31
CA LEU A 187 -3.56 -2.06 -11.66
C LEU A 187 -3.33 -3.32 -12.52
N ALA A 188 -2.29 -3.36 -13.36
CA ALA A 188 -1.92 -4.56 -14.10
C ALA A 188 -1.61 -5.77 -13.20
N ARG A 189 -1.32 -5.53 -11.92
CA ARG A 189 -1.09 -6.54 -10.88
C ARG A 189 -2.36 -6.94 -10.12
N LEU A 190 -3.51 -6.42 -10.48
CA LEU A 190 -4.78 -6.89 -9.92
C LEU A 190 -5.02 -8.34 -10.33
N ALA A 191 -5.36 -9.21 -9.38
CA ALA A 191 -5.70 -10.59 -9.66
C ALA A 191 -6.98 -10.68 -10.50
N HIS A 192 -7.20 -11.79 -11.18
CA HIS A 192 -8.43 -11.98 -11.95
C HIS A 192 -9.65 -11.98 -11.02
N GLY A 193 -10.65 -11.17 -11.33
CA GLY A 193 -11.85 -11.01 -10.50
C GLY A 193 -11.68 -10.10 -9.27
N ALA A 194 -10.47 -9.64 -8.99
CA ALA A 194 -10.20 -8.70 -7.91
C ALA A 194 -10.62 -7.27 -8.27
N VAL A 195 -10.62 -6.38 -7.28
CA VAL A 195 -11.08 -5.00 -7.41
C VAL A 195 -10.07 -4.01 -6.86
N ALA A 196 -10.01 -2.82 -7.45
CA ALA A 196 -9.31 -1.69 -6.87
C ALA A 196 -10.31 -0.58 -6.52
N TYR A 197 -10.14 0.06 -5.36
CA TYR A 197 -10.88 1.25 -4.96
C TYR A 197 -9.94 2.44 -4.89
N LEU A 198 -10.22 3.46 -5.72
CA LEU A 198 -9.42 4.67 -5.82
C LEU A 198 -10.24 5.87 -5.35
N VAL A 199 -9.80 6.58 -4.32
CA VAL A 199 -10.46 7.83 -3.92
C VAL A 199 -9.79 9.03 -4.55
N VAL A 200 -10.58 9.88 -5.21
CA VAL A 200 -10.09 11.04 -5.97
C VAL A 200 -10.94 12.27 -5.69
N GLN A 201 -10.30 13.39 -5.44
CA GLN A 201 -11.00 14.65 -5.31
C GLN A 201 -11.59 15.09 -6.67
N ARG A 202 -12.88 15.44 -6.70
CA ARG A 202 -13.61 15.79 -7.93
C ARG A 202 -12.91 16.88 -8.75
N ASN A 203 -12.52 17.96 -8.08
CA ASN A 203 -11.89 19.12 -8.72
C ASN A 203 -10.45 18.85 -9.20
N LEU A 204 -9.83 17.74 -8.78
CA LEU A 204 -8.51 17.33 -9.22
C LEU A 204 -8.53 16.30 -10.35
N GLY A 205 -9.71 16.08 -10.97
CA GLY A 205 -9.81 15.34 -12.22
C GLY A 205 -10.37 13.92 -12.12
N SER A 206 -11.26 13.63 -11.16
CA SER A 206 -11.89 12.30 -11.03
C SER A 206 -12.58 11.83 -12.31
N ASP A 207 -13.29 12.73 -13.04
CA ASP A 207 -13.94 12.39 -14.30
C ASP A 207 -12.94 12.12 -15.43
N SER A 208 -11.82 12.84 -15.43
CA SER A 208 -10.73 12.63 -16.38
C SER A 208 -10.02 11.30 -16.13
N LEU A 209 -9.81 10.95 -14.85
CA LEU A 209 -9.20 9.68 -14.47
C LEU A 209 -10.11 8.51 -14.83
N GLN A 210 -11.40 8.59 -14.54
CA GLN A 210 -12.37 7.55 -14.89
C GLN A 210 -12.36 7.28 -16.39
N ARG A 211 -12.49 8.32 -17.25
CA ARG A 211 -12.44 8.18 -18.70
C ARG A 211 -11.11 7.59 -19.21
N TRP A 212 -10.01 7.93 -18.58
CA TRP A 212 -8.71 7.36 -18.94
C TRP A 212 -8.64 5.87 -18.59
N LEU A 213 -9.12 5.46 -17.42
CA LEU A 213 -9.20 4.05 -17.02
C LEU A 213 -10.04 3.26 -18.04
N GLU A 214 -11.24 3.76 -18.38
CA GLU A 214 -12.13 3.15 -19.37
C GLU A 214 -11.46 3.03 -20.75
N SER A 215 -10.80 4.09 -21.22
CA SER A 215 -10.06 4.07 -22.49
C SER A 215 -8.83 3.17 -22.48
N SER A 216 -8.33 2.80 -21.29
CA SER A 216 -7.21 1.88 -21.09
C SER A 216 -7.65 0.43 -20.88
N GLY A 217 -8.95 0.13 -21.06
CA GLY A 217 -9.49 -1.24 -20.99
C GLY A 217 -9.90 -1.70 -19.59
N TRP A 218 -10.04 -0.77 -18.63
CA TRP A 218 -10.56 -1.05 -17.30
C TRP A 218 -12.05 -0.75 -17.23
N THR A 219 -12.79 -1.54 -16.50
CA THR A 219 -14.13 -1.13 -16.04
C THR A 219 -13.93 -0.19 -14.85
N ALA A 220 -14.41 1.05 -14.94
CA ALA A 220 -14.27 2.04 -13.90
C ALA A 220 -15.62 2.69 -13.58
N GLU A 221 -16.16 2.41 -12.40
CA GLU A 221 -17.47 2.88 -11.97
C GLU A 221 -17.37 3.81 -10.76
N ARG A 222 -18.32 4.73 -10.65
CA ARG A 222 -18.46 5.59 -9.47
C ARG A 222 -19.13 4.81 -8.36
N TYR A 223 -18.35 4.27 -7.45
CA TYR A 223 -18.85 3.51 -6.31
C TYR A 223 -19.55 4.41 -5.27
N ALA A 224 -18.93 5.55 -4.94
CA ALA A 224 -19.50 6.53 -4.01
C ALA A 224 -19.00 7.96 -4.30
N ALA A 225 -19.76 8.93 -3.79
CA ALA A 225 -19.37 10.35 -3.84
C ALA A 225 -19.88 11.10 -2.60
N ARG A 226 -19.00 11.84 -1.92
CA ARG A 226 -19.33 12.67 -0.76
C ARG A 226 -18.29 13.78 -0.58
N ALA A 227 -18.72 14.98 -0.15
CA ALA A 227 -17.86 16.11 0.22
C ALA A 227 -16.78 16.46 -0.83
N GLY A 228 -17.11 16.37 -2.11
CA GLY A 228 -16.18 16.72 -3.19
C GLY A 228 -15.19 15.62 -3.57
N TYR A 229 -15.28 14.43 -2.98
CA TYR A 229 -14.51 13.24 -3.31
C TYR A 229 -15.38 12.20 -4.02
N ARG A 230 -14.75 11.35 -4.80
CA ARG A 230 -15.35 10.16 -5.43
C ARG A 230 -14.49 8.94 -5.15
N VAL A 231 -15.13 7.84 -4.88
CA VAL A 231 -14.51 6.52 -4.90
C VAL A 231 -14.84 5.88 -6.24
N LEU A 232 -13.81 5.50 -6.98
CA LEU A 232 -13.92 4.73 -8.21
C LEU A 232 -13.66 3.26 -7.87
N GLU A 233 -14.56 2.39 -8.28
CA GLU A 233 -14.35 0.96 -8.33
C GLU A 233 -13.76 0.61 -9.69
N VAL A 234 -12.63 -0.10 -9.69
CA VAL A 234 -11.90 -0.46 -10.93
C VAL A 234 -11.72 -1.97 -10.99
N ARG A 235 -12.10 -2.57 -12.10
CA ARG A 235 -11.99 -4.01 -12.40
C ARG A 235 -11.37 -4.23 -13.78
N ARG A 236 -10.81 -5.42 -13.96
CA ARG A 236 -10.26 -5.83 -15.27
C ARG A 236 -11.34 -6.44 -16.14
#